data_c403adffd7342839303228c5d8dc1c7c
#
_entry.id   c403adffd7342839303228c5d8dc1c7c
#
_cell.length_a   1.000
_cell.length_b   1.000
_cell.length_c   1.000
_cell.angle_alpha   90.00
_cell.angle_beta   90.00
_cell.angle_gamma   90.00
#
_symmetry.space_group_name_H-M   'P 1'
#
loop_
_entity.id
_entity.type
_entity.pdbx_description
1 polymer ?
#
loop_
_entity_poly.entity_id
_entity_poly.type
_entity_poly.pdbx_seq_one_letter_code
_entity_poly.pdbx_strand_id
1 'polypeptide(L)'
;MIPFFDLTQQYKNIQDEIDDATARVLKSGWFILGPEVRAFEKEFAEYIGTRFAIGVGSGTEALHLALLALGIGAGDEVITVPNTAVATVAAIELTGARAVLCDVRADSMLMDVEQLERVITPRTRAIIPVHLFGQSCDLEPILEMARARKIFVLEDCAQAHGATYRGKRVGSWGDIAAFSFYPTKNLGAYGDGGAIVTNDAQLAERVNLLRQYGWRQRYVSETKGMNSRLDELQAAILRVKLRHLDAWNAARRERAALYTELLRTVTPPREMAYGQHVYHLYVVQTPHRESLIAHLQSRGIGTAIHYPLAIHQQAAYANLGYREEDLPVASRLAREIVSLPLYPELALDDVRAVANAVNEMTKDGGYLVS
;
A
#
# COMPACT_ATOMS: atom_id res chain seq x y z
N MET A 1 -14.71 9.72 22.21
CA MET A 1 -13.58 10.00 21.28
C MET A 1 -13.51 8.86 20.27
N ILE A 2 -13.52 9.16 18.98
CA ILE A 2 -13.42 8.17 17.89
C ILE A 2 -11.99 8.28 17.34
N PRO A 3 -11.09 7.30 17.63
CA PRO A 3 -9.72 7.35 17.14
C PRO A 3 -9.68 7.11 15.63
N PHE A 4 -8.66 7.66 14.95
CA PHE A 4 -8.44 7.41 13.52
C PHE A 4 -8.20 5.91 13.23
N PHE A 5 -7.51 5.22 14.15
CA PHE A 5 -7.19 3.81 14.08
C PHE A 5 -7.05 3.21 15.49
N ASP A 6 -7.47 1.95 15.71
CA ASP A 6 -7.32 1.26 16.99
C ASP A 6 -6.85 -0.18 16.78
N LEU A 7 -5.56 -0.44 17.10
CA LEU A 7 -4.98 -1.78 17.05
C LEU A 7 -5.26 -2.60 18.32
N THR A 8 -5.62 -1.93 19.41
CA THR A 8 -5.82 -2.63 20.70
C THR A 8 -7.08 -3.47 20.67
N GLN A 9 -8.13 -2.98 20.01
CA GLN A 9 -9.37 -3.72 19.85
C GLN A 9 -9.19 -4.95 18.94
N GLN A 10 -8.42 -4.80 17.86
CA GLN A 10 -8.08 -5.93 16.98
C GLN A 10 -7.34 -7.03 17.76
N TYR A 11 -6.32 -6.65 18.54
CA TYR A 11 -5.58 -7.61 19.37
C TYR A 11 -6.49 -8.34 20.35
N LYS A 12 -7.35 -7.62 21.10
CA LYS A 12 -8.29 -8.23 22.06
C LYS A 12 -9.17 -9.30 21.42
N ASN A 13 -9.61 -9.10 20.19
CA ASN A 13 -10.49 -10.03 19.48
C ASN A 13 -9.82 -11.36 19.09
N ILE A 14 -8.48 -11.36 18.96
CA ILE A 14 -7.69 -12.54 18.54
C ILE A 14 -6.55 -12.84 19.50
N GLN A 15 -6.65 -12.37 20.76
CA GLN A 15 -5.57 -12.41 21.75
C GLN A 15 -5.02 -13.82 21.95
N ASP A 16 -5.87 -14.79 22.21
CA ASP A 16 -5.43 -16.17 22.50
C ASP A 16 -4.64 -16.76 21.31
N GLU A 17 -5.09 -16.50 20.07
CA GLU A 17 -4.41 -16.98 18.87
C GLU A 17 -3.01 -16.32 18.71
N ILE A 18 -2.89 -15.03 18.99
CA ILE A 18 -1.64 -14.27 18.93
C ILE A 18 -0.67 -14.71 20.02
N ASP A 19 -1.17 -14.84 21.25
CA ASP A 19 -0.35 -15.22 22.41
C ASP A 19 0.20 -16.64 22.22
N ASP A 20 -0.62 -17.58 21.74
CA ASP A 20 -0.20 -18.94 21.41
C ASP A 20 0.85 -18.96 20.27
N ALA A 21 0.64 -18.20 19.21
CA ALA A 21 1.56 -18.12 18.09
C ALA A 21 2.93 -17.55 18.53
N THR A 22 2.90 -16.48 19.32
CA THR A 22 4.11 -15.85 19.87
C THR A 22 4.84 -16.80 20.81
N ALA A 23 4.11 -17.47 21.72
CA ALA A 23 4.69 -18.42 22.66
C ALA A 23 5.37 -19.62 21.96
N ARG A 24 4.81 -20.10 20.83
CA ARG A 24 5.45 -21.16 20.04
C ARG A 24 6.83 -20.74 19.52
N VAL A 25 6.94 -19.53 18.97
CA VAL A 25 8.22 -19.00 18.47
C VAL A 25 9.23 -18.85 19.60
N LEU A 26 8.83 -18.23 20.72
CA LEU A 26 9.71 -18.04 21.89
C LEU A 26 10.22 -19.39 22.44
N LYS A 27 9.35 -20.40 22.55
CA LYS A 27 9.72 -21.75 23.01
C LYS A 27 10.65 -22.48 22.02
N SER A 28 10.56 -22.19 20.71
CA SER A 28 11.41 -22.83 19.70
C SER A 28 12.85 -22.33 19.74
N GLY A 29 13.09 -21.10 20.22
CA GLY A 29 14.39 -20.43 20.15
C GLY A 29 14.87 -20.11 18.73
N TRP A 30 14.03 -20.30 17.69
CA TRP A 30 14.38 -20.00 16.31
C TRP A 30 13.71 -18.70 15.87
N PHE A 31 14.48 -17.65 15.63
CA PHE A 31 13.95 -16.29 15.42
C PHE A 31 14.13 -15.76 13.99
N ILE A 32 14.95 -16.40 13.14
CA ILE A 32 15.28 -15.93 11.79
C ILE A 32 15.14 -17.06 10.77
N LEU A 33 14.33 -16.85 9.72
CA LEU A 33 14.13 -17.72 8.57
C LEU A 33 13.81 -19.19 8.96
N GLY A 34 12.99 -19.34 9.95
CA GLY A 34 12.56 -20.62 10.50
C GLY A 34 11.25 -21.14 9.89
N PRO A 35 10.52 -21.98 10.64
CA PRO A 35 9.32 -22.63 10.13
C PRO A 35 8.12 -21.66 9.96
N GLU A 36 7.97 -20.64 10.81
CA GLU A 36 6.85 -19.71 10.71
C GLU A 36 6.98 -18.82 9.45
N VAL A 37 8.20 -18.34 9.13
CA VAL A 37 8.44 -17.58 7.88
C VAL A 37 8.13 -18.45 6.66
N ARG A 38 8.63 -19.71 6.60
CA ARG A 38 8.36 -20.59 5.46
C ARG A 38 6.86 -20.89 5.31
N ALA A 39 6.17 -21.10 6.42
CA ALA A 39 4.73 -21.36 6.41
C ALA A 39 3.95 -20.11 5.95
N PHE A 40 4.31 -18.93 6.46
CA PHE A 40 3.70 -17.68 6.05
C PHE A 40 3.93 -17.40 4.56
N GLU A 41 5.16 -17.56 4.06
CA GLU A 41 5.49 -17.38 2.64
C GLU A 41 4.60 -18.28 1.76
N LYS A 42 4.43 -19.55 2.14
CA LYS A 42 3.54 -20.47 1.42
C LYS A 42 2.08 -20.02 1.47
N GLU A 43 1.55 -19.77 2.67
CA GLU A 43 0.16 -19.37 2.90
C GLU A 43 -0.16 -18.03 2.19
N PHE A 44 0.78 -17.08 2.21
CA PHE A 44 0.60 -15.79 1.56
C PHE A 44 0.66 -15.89 0.03
N ALA A 45 1.56 -16.72 -0.53
CA ALA A 45 1.59 -17.01 -1.97
C ALA A 45 0.27 -17.64 -2.43
N GLU A 46 -0.26 -18.63 -1.68
CA GLU A 46 -1.55 -19.25 -1.95
C GLU A 46 -2.70 -18.24 -1.88
N TYR A 47 -2.68 -17.35 -0.87
CA TYR A 47 -3.68 -16.30 -0.70
C TYR A 47 -3.69 -15.32 -1.87
N ILE A 48 -2.54 -14.86 -2.33
CA ILE A 48 -2.43 -13.93 -3.47
C ILE A 48 -2.72 -14.64 -4.80
N GLY A 49 -2.46 -15.94 -4.89
CA GLY A 49 -2.58 -16.72 -6.12
C GLY A 49 -1.31 -16.66 -6.97
N THR A 50 -0.13 -16.62 -6.32
CA THR A 50 1.19 -16.67 -6.95
C THR A 50 1.94 -17.93 -6.54
N ARG A 51 3.02 -18.27 -7.29
CA ARG A 51 3.83 -19.45 -6.99
C ARG A 51 4.79 -19.24 -5.81
N PHE A 52 5.25 -18.00 -5.62
CA PHE A 52 6.27 -17.68 -4.63
C PHE A 52 5.89 -16.41 -3.86
N ALA A 53 6.16 -16.44 -2.55
CA ALA A 53 6.22 -15.26 -1.70
C ALA A 53 7.52 -15.32 -0.90
N ILE A 54 8.17 -14.18 -0.69
CA ILE A 54 9.43 -14.05 0.00
C ILE A 54 9.30 -12.94 1.05
N GLY A 55 9.39 -13.29 2.34
CA GLY A 55 9.32 -12.36 3.45
C GLY A 55 10.58 -11.50 3.57
N VAL A 56 10.39 -10.20 3.78
CA VAL A 56 11.46 -9.19 3.90
C VAL A 56 11.18 -8.23 5.06
N GLY A 57 12.13 -7.36 5.39
CA GLY A 57 12.06 -6.52 6.59
C GLY A 57 11.03 -5.39 6.54
N SER A 58 10.65 -4.92 5.35
CA SER A 58 9.65 -3.85 5.19
C SER A 58 9.09 -3.79 3.77
N GLY A 59 8.00 -3.02 3.57
CA GLY A 59 7.48 -2.74 2.22
C GLY A 59 8.44 -1.95 1.34
N THR A 60 9.22 -1.04 1.92
CA THR A 60 10.26 -0.28 1.20
C THR A 60 11.36 -1.22 0.70
N GLU A 61 11.83 -2.13 1.54
CA GLU A 61 12.80 -3.15 1.14
C GLU A 61 12.22 -4.13 0.12
N ALA A 62 10.92 -4.45 0.20
CA ALA A 62 10.24 -5.26 -0.80
C ALA A 62 10.31 -4.62 -2.20
N LEU A 63 9.99 -3.33 -2.32
CA LEU A 63 10.09 -2.58 -3.56
C LEU A 63 11.54 -2.52 -4.06
N HIS A 64 12.48 -2.18 -3.18
CA HIS A 64 13.90 -2.06 -3.52
C HIS A 64 14.49 -3.40 -4.01
N LEU A 65 14.27 -4.47 -3.27
CA LEU A 65 14.76 -5.81 -3.64
C LEU A 65 14.10 -6.34 -4.92
N ALA A 66 12.82 -6.04 -5.15
CA ALA A 66 12.14 -6.38 -6.40
C ALA A 66 12.78 -5.67 -7.60
N LEU A 67 13.07 -4.37 -7.48
CA LEU A 67 13.76 -3.60 -8.54
C LEU A 67 15.18 -4.15 -8.80
N LEU A 68 15.95 -4.45 -7.75
CA LEU A 68 17.27 -5.09 -7.91
C LEU A 68 17.17 -6.47 -8.56
N ALA A 69 16.17 -7.28 -8.21
CA ALA A 69 15.94 -8.58 -8.81
C ALA A 69 15.59 -8.49 -10.31
N LEU A 70 14.89 -7.42 -10.72
CA LEU A 70 14.64 -7.09 -12.13
C LEU A 70 15.89 -6.56 -12.86
N GLY A 71 16.99 -6.30 -12.14
CA GLY A 71 18.24 -5.78 -12.71
C GLY A 71 18.19 -4.28 -12.99
N ILE A 72 17.31 -3.54 -12.28
CA ILE A 72 17.15 -2.09 -12.43
C ILE A 72 18.20 -1.35 -11.61
N GLY A 73 18.81 -0.32 -12.20
CA GLY A 73 19.88 0.45 -11.57
C GLY A 73 20.18 1.77 -12.28
N ALA A 74 21.41 2.25 -12.09
CA ALA A 74 21.85 3.55 -12.64
C ALA A 74 21.69 3.61 -14.17
N GLY A 75 21.07 4.69 -14.63
CA GLY A 75 20.78 4.94 -16.05
C GLY A 75 19.38 4.47 -16.48
N ASP A 76 18.70 3.66 -15.68
CA ASP A 76 17.33 3.24 -15.93
C ASP A 76 16.32 4.27 -15.40
N GLU A 77 15.13 4.25 -15.98
CA GLU A 77 13.97 5.03 -15.51
C GLU A 77 12.85 4.08 -15.07
N VAL A 78 12.23 4.43 -13.94
CA VAL A 78 11.07 3.70 -13.39
C VAL A 78 9.91 4.66 -13.24
N ILE A 79 8.80 4.35 -13.92
CA ILE A 79 7.59 5.17 -13.86
C ILE A 79 6.76 4.78 -12.64
N THR A 80 6.32 5.79 -11.88
CA THR A 80 5.35 5.64 -10.80
C THR A 80 4.48 6.90 -10.68
N VAL A 81 3.74 7.04 -9.59
CA VAL A 81 2.81 8.16 -9.36
C VAL A 81 3.35 9.15 -8.32
N PRO A 82 3.01 10.44 -8.42
CA PRO A 82 3.38 11.43 -7.39
C PRO A 82 2.53 11.31 -6.11
N ASN A 83 1.32 10.76 -6.20
CA ASN A 83 0.42 10.54 -5.07
C ASN A 83 0.62 9.13 -4.50
N THR A 84 1.67 8.95 -3.71
CA THR A 84 2.03 7.69 -3.06
C THR A 84 2.80 7.94 -1.76
N ALA A 85 3.01 6.88 -0.97
CA ALA A 85 3.99 6.92 0.12
C ALA A 85 5.40 7.14 -0.44
N VAL A 86 6.23 7.87 0.30
CA VAL A 86 7.64 8.12 -0.07
C VAL A 86 8.40 6.83 -0.39
N ALA A 87 8.04 5.73 0.25
CA ALA A 87 8.66 4.41 0.09
C ALA A 87 8.82 3.98 -1.37
N THR A 88 7.82 4.26 -2.23
CA THR A 88 7.86 3.86 -3.65
C THR A 88 9.00 4.56 -4.38
N VAL A 89 9.11 5.88 -4.26
CA VAL A 89 10.18 6.64 -4.93
C VAL A 89 11.53 6.44 -4.26
N ALA A 90 11.57 6.34 -2.93
CA ALA A 90 12.80 6.04 -2.20
C ALA A 90 13.41 4.70 -2.65
N ALA A 91 12.58 3.66 -2.84
CA ALA A 91 13.05 2.36 -3.33
C ALA A 91 13.65 2.44 -4.75
N ILE A 92 13.08 3.29 -5.63
CA ILE A 92 13.64 3.53 -6.98
C ILE A 92 15.01 4.22 -6.87
N GLU A 93 15.07 5.34 -6.16
CA GLU A 93 16.32 6.14 -6.02
C GLU A 93 17.46 5.34 -5.36
N LEU A 94 17.14 4.46 -4.40
CA LEU A 94 18.11 3.57 -3.75
C LEU A 94 18.77 2.57 -4.71
N THR A 95 18.15 2.23 -5.86
CA THR A 95 18.80 1.41 -6.90
C THR A 95 19.77 2.20 -7.77
N GLY A 96 19.75 3.53 -7.69
CA GLY A 96 20.43 4.45 -8.61
C GLY A 96 19.63 4.74 -9.89
N ALA A 97 18.44 4.15 -10.08
CA ALA A 97 17.54 4.48 -11.16
C ALA A 97 16.83 5.82 -10.87
N ARG A 98 16.29 6.45 -11.92
CA ARG A 98 15.53 7.69 -11.82
C ARG A 98 14.03 7.40 -11.77
N ALA A 99 13.35 8.00 -10.80
CA ALA A 99 11.89 8.01 -10.79
C ALA A 99 11.33 8.97 -11.85
N VAL A 100 10.34 8.50 -12.62
CA VAL A 100 9.56 9.29 -13.58
C VAL A 100 8.12 9.28 -13.10
N LEU A 101 7.51 10.46 -12.96
CA LEU A 101 6.19 10.61 -12.38
C LEU A 101 5.12 10.72 -13.48
N CYS A 102 4.10 9.88 -13.40
CA CYS A 102 2.87 9.93 -14.18
C CYS A 102 1.75 10.44 -13.27
N ASP A 103 1.01 11.47 -13.68
CA ASP A 103 -0.06 12.02 -12.84
C ASP A 103 -1.17 11.00 -12.59
N VAL A 104 -2.09 11.33 -11.71
CA VAL A 104 -3.18 10.44 -11.29
C VAL A 104 -4.52 10.97 -11.77
N ARG A 105 -5.52 10.11 -11.84
CA ARG A 105 -6.91 10.48 -12.09
C ARG A 105 -7.54 11.09 -10.84
N ALA A 106 -8.35 12.12 -11.03
CA ALA A 106 -9.02 12.81 -9.92
C ALA A 106 -10.08 11.96 -9.21
N ASP A 107 -10.74 11.06 -9.95
CA ASP A 107 -11.84 10.24 -9.46
C ASP A 107 -11.40 8.99 -8.69
N SER A 108 -10.28 8.38 -9.09
CA SER A 108 -9.74 7.17 -8.47
C SER A 108 -8.51 7.43 -7.61
N MET A 109 -7.80 8.55 -7.81
CA MET A 109 -6.50 8.89 -7.22
C MET A 109 -5.37 7.90 -7.60
N LEU A 110 -5.58 7.10 -8.66
CA LEU A 110 -4.67 6.08 -9.17
C LEU A 110 -4.01 6.56 -10.46
N MET A 111 -2.93 5.89 -10.89
CA MET A 111 -2.19 6.19 -12.12
C MET A 111 -3.12 6.46 -13.30
N ASP A 112 -2.93 7.59 -13.97
CA ASP A 112 -3.66 7.93 -15.19
C ASP A 112 -3.03 7.22 -16.38
N VAL A 113 -3.62 6.12 -16.79
CA VAL A 113 -3.11 5.28 -17.89
C VAL A 113 -3.12 5.99 -19.24
N GLU A 114 -3.97 7.04 -19.42
CA GLU A 114 -4.01 7.83 -20.64
C GLU A 114 -2.77 8.74 -20.80
N GLN A 115 -2.13 9.07 -19.66
CA GLN A 115 -0.90 9.86 -19.65
C GLN A 115 0.36 8.99 -19.67
N LEU A 116 0.24 7.69 -19.32
CA LEU A 116 1.38 6.79 -19.16
C LEU A 116 2.27 6.73 -20.40
N GLU A 117 1.69 6.68 -21.60
CA GLU A 117 2.46 6.60 -22.85
C GLU A 117 3.37 7.81 -23.07
N ARG A 118 2.96 8.98 -22.60
CA ARG A 118 3.69 10.26 -22.80
C ARG A 118 4.98 10.34 -21.99
N VAL A 119 5.06 9.57 -20.89
CA VAL A 119 6.21 9.59 -19.96
C VAL A 119 7.17 8.41 -20.18
N ILE A 120 6.83 7.46 -21.06
CA ILE A 120 7.72 6.34 -21.46
C ILE A 120 8.85 6.87 -22.34
N THR A 121 10.07 6.49 -22.01
CA THR A 121 11.29 6.78 -22.78
C THR A 121 12.05 5.49 -23.13
N PRO A 122 13.08 5.54 -23.98
CA PRO A 122 13.94 4.36 -24.22
C PRO A 122 14.69 3.84 -22.98
N ARG A 123 14.77 4.64 -21.91
CA ARG A 123 15.37 4.24 -20.62
C ARG A 123 14.36 3.63 -19.66
N THR A 124 13.08 3.68 -19.95
CA THR A 124 12.04 3.10 -19.07
C THR A 124 12.19 1.60 -19.00
N ARG A 125 12.44 1.06 -17.79
CA ARG A 125 12.64 -0.35 -17.53
C ARG A 125 11.53 -0.98 -16.73
N ALA A 126 10.85 -0.19 -15.87
CA ALA A 126 9.70 -0.67 -15.10
C ALA A 126 8.63 0.40 -14.94
N ILE A 127 7.40 -0.06 -14.70
CA ILE A 127 6.27 0.73 -14.24
C ILE A 127 5.86 0.17 -12.88
N ILE A 128 5.66 1.07 -11.90
CA ILE A 128 5.13 0.73 -10.58
C ILE A 128 3.73 1.34 -10.42
N PRO A 129 2.65 0.63 -10.81
CA PRO A 129 1.31 1.02 -10.42
C PRO A 129 1.16 0.85 -8.91
N VAL A 130 0.69 1.90 -8.24
CA VAL A 130 0.43 1.88 -6.79
C VAL A 130 -1.06 1.69 -6.56
N HIS A 131 -1.43 0.60 -5.91
CA HIS A 131 -2.82 0.29 -5.54
C HIS A 131 -3.20 1.07 -4.26
N LEU A 132 -3.25 2.40 -4.42
CA LEU A 132 -3.36 3.34 -3.32
C LEU A 132 -4.70 3.19 -2.58
N PHE A 133 -4.67 3.36 -1.26
CA PHE A 133 -5.81 3.28 -0.34
C PHE A 133 -6.54 1.93 -0.33
N GLY A 134 -6.06 0.94 -1.08
CA GLY A 134 -6.66 -0.38 -1.17
C GLY A 134 -7.50 -0.62 -2.43
N GLN A 135 -7.37 0.23 -3.45
CA GLN A 135 -7.99 0.07 -4.75
C GLN A 135 -6.97 -0.29 -5.83
N SER A 136 -7.31 -1.25 -6.70
CA SER A 136 -6.48 -1.61 -7.84
C SER A 136 -6.40 -0.47 -8.86
N CYS A 137 -5.20 -0.24 -9.43
CA CYS A 137 -5.07 0.45 -10.70
C CYS A 137 -5.80 -0.32 -11.81
N ASP A 138 -6.10 0.35 -12.92
CA ASP A 138 -6.53 -0.32 -14.15
C ASP A 138 -5.32 -1.00 -14.80
N LEU A 139 -5.16 -2.29 -14.49
CA LEU A 139 -3.93 -3.02 -14.80
C LEU A 139 -3.83 -3.45 -16.27
N GLU A 140 -4.97 -3.78 -16.92
CA GLU A 140 -4.92 -4.32 -18.29
C GLU A 140 -4.19 -3.40 -19.27
N PRO A 141 -4.56 -2.10 -19.41
CA PRO A 141 -3.86 -1.21 -20.33
C PRO A 141 -2.40 -0.98 -19.94
N ILE A 142 -2.06 -0.99 -18.63
CA ILE A 142 -0.67 -0.89 -18.16
C ILE A 142 0.13 -2.12 -18.62
N LEU A 143 -0.42 -3.31 -18.44
CA LEU A 143 0.23 -4.58 -18.80
C LEU A 143 0.39 -4.72 -20.32
N GLU A 144 -0.61 -4.33 -21.11
CA GLU A 144 -0.54 -4.34 -22.57
C GLU A 144 0.59 -3.43 -23.08
N MET A 145 0.63 -2.18 -22.56
CA MET A 145 1.65 -1.20 -22.90
C MET A 145 3.06 -1.66 -22.50
N ALA A 146 3.21 -2.22 -21.32
CA ALA A 146 4.47 -2.73 -20.79
C ALA A 146 4.98 -3.92 -21.62
N ARG A 147 4.13 -4.90 -21.94
CA ARG A 147 4.47 -6.06 -22.77
C ARG A 147 4.93 -5.66 -24.16
N ALA A 148 4.21 -4.73 -24.82
CA ALA A 148 4.57 -4.24 -26.15
C ALA A 148 5.97 -3.61 -26.21
N ARG A 149 6.46 -3.08 -25.08
CA ARG A 149 7.74 -2.36 -24.96
C ARG A 149 8.81 -3.12 -24.15
N LYS A 150 8.51 -4.33 -23.69
CA LYS A 150 9.38 -5.14 -22.82
C LYS A 150 9.78 -4.40 -21.53
N ILE A 151 8.83 -3.69 -20.95
CA ILE A 151 8.96 -2.99 -19.67
C ILE A 151 8.38 -3.91 -18.58
N PHE A 152 9.04 -4.01 -17.43
CA PHE A 152 8.54 -4.77 -16.28
C PHE A 152 7.42 -4.03 -15.57
N VAL A 153 6.50 -4.79 -14.95
CA VAL A 153 5.47 -4.25 -14.07
C VAL A 153 5.69 -4.79 -12.66
N LEU A 154 6.00 -3.86 -11.73
CA LEU A 154 6.11 -4.13 -10.30
C LEU A 154 4.87 -3.55 -9.61
N GLU A 155 3.94 -4.38 -9.15
CA GLU A 155 2.76 -3.90 -8.42
C GLU A 155 3.16 -3.44 -7.00
N ASP A 156 2.89 -2.17 -6.64
CA ASP A 156 2.96 -1.72 -5.25
C ASP A 156 1.62 -2.00 -4.57
N CYS A 157 1.56 -3.11 -3.86
CA CYS A 157 0.39 -3.61 -3.14
C CYS A 157 0.42 -3.27 -1.65
N ALA A 158 1.30 -2.36 -1.20
CA ALA A 158 1.51 -2.05 0.22
C ALA A 158 0.24 -1.61 0.96
N GLN A 159 -0.81 -1.20 0.26
CA GLN A 159 -2.10 -0.80 0.82
C GLN A 159 -3.28 -1.66 0.33
N ALA A 160 -3.04 -2.75 -0.40
CA ALA A 160 -4.09 -3.43 -1.15
C ALA A 160 -4.21 -4.94 -0.87
N HIS A 161 -3.96 -5.36 0.38
CA HIS A 161 -4.06 -6.75 0.82
C HIS A 161 -5.48 -7.30 0.62
N GLY A 162 -5.66 -8.18 -0.35
CA GLY A 162 -6.95 -8.77 -0.69
C GLY A 162 -7.79 -7.99 -1.71
N ALA A 163 -7.34 -6.80 -2.17
CA ALA A 163 -7.97 -6.11 -3.28
C ALA A 163 -7.93 -6.95 -4.56
N THR A 164 -8.92 -6.79 -5.42
CA THR A 164 -8.98 -7.53 -6.69
C THR A 164 -9.05 -6.59 -7.88
N TYR A 165 -8.53 -7.08 -9.00
CA TYR A 165 -8.76 -6.54 -10.33
C TYR A 165 -9.40 -7.67 -11.17
N ARG A 166 -10.59 -7.41 -11.76
CA ARG A 166 -11.36 -8.41 -12.54
C ARG A 166 -11.45 -9.78 -11.87
N GLY A 167 -11.70 -9.77 -10.55
CA GLY A 167 -11.91 -10.98 -9.75
C GLY A 167 -10.66 -11.73 -9.31
N LYS A 168 -9.45 -11.30 -9.74
CA LYS A 168 -8.16 -11.87 -9.33
C LYS A 168 -7.42 -10.89 -8.41
N ARG A 169 -6.80 -11.38 -7.33
CA ARG A 169 -6.10 -10.51 -6.37
C ARG A 169 -4.95 -9.74 -7.01
N VAL A 170 -4.81 -8.47 -6.64
CA VAL A 170 -3.64 -7.66 -7.00
C VAL A 170 -2.38 -8.27 -6.40
N GLY A 171 -1.24 -8.01 -7.03
CA GLY A 171 0.03 -8.67 -6.71
C GLY A 171 0.28 -9.95 -7.53
N SER A 172 -0.71 -10.40 -8.31
CA SER A 172 -0.58 -11.59 -9.17
C SER A 172 -0.64 -11.28 -10.67
N TRP A 173 -0.66 -10.01 -11.04
CA TRP A 173 -0.85 -9.56 -12.43
C TRP A 173 0.45 -9.15 -13.11
N GLY A 174 1.32 -8.41 -12.40
CA GLY A 174 2.63 -7.97 -12.88
C GLY A 174 3.67 -9.09 -12.88
N ASP A 175 4.91 -8.71 -13.18
CA ASP A 175 6.06 -9.63 -13.14
C ASP A 175 6.43 -9.97 -11.69
N ILE A 176 6.26 -9.01 -10.80
CA ILE A 176 6.58 -9.07 -9.37
C ILE A 176 5.73 -8.06 -8.61
N ALA A 177 5.47 -8.29 -7.33
CA ALA A 177 4.74 -7.34 -6.50
C ALA A 177 5.32 -7.23 -5.10
N ALA A 178 5.15 -6.05 -4.47
CA ALA A 178 5.63 -5.73 -3.15
C ALA A 178 4.47 -5.43 -2.19
N PHE A 179 4.54 -5.99 -0.98
CA PHE A 179 3.58 -5.79 0.11
C PHE A 179 4.28 -5.24 1.34
N SER A 180 3.57 -4.43 2.12
CA SER A 180 4.00 -3.92 3.42
C SER A 180 3.14 -4.52 4.52
N PHE A 181 3.76 -4.96 5.60
CA PHE A 181 3.07 -5.40 6.81
C PHE A 181 3.23 -4.41 7.96
N TYR A 182 3.44 -3.12 7.65
CA TYR A 182 3.42 -2.08 8.68
C TYR A 182 2.13 -2.19 9.51
N PRO A 183 2.16 -2.00 10.84
CA PRO A 183 1.06 -2.37 11.76
C PRO A 183 -0.33 -1.90 11.37
N THR A 184 -0.46 -0.73 10.72
CA THR A 184 -1.77 -0.18 10.32
C THR A 184 -2.31 -0.76 9.00
N LYS A 185 -1.55 -1.59 8.28
CA LYS A 185 -2.02 -2.21 7.04
C LYS A 185 -3.16 -3.20 7.30
N ASN A 186 -3.98 -3.46 6.26
CA ASN A 186 -5.08 -4.43 6.38
C ASN A 186 -4.60 -5.79 6.88
N LEU A 187 -3.40 -6.20 6.45
CA LEU A 187 -2.61 -7.27 7.03
C LEU A 187 -1.35 -6.65 7.63
N GLY A 188 -1.38 -6.28 8.91
CA GLY A 188 -0.27 -5.63 9.60
C GLY A 188 0.37 -6.55 10.64
N ALA A 189 1.70 -6.58 10.68
CA ALA A 189 2.50 -7.20 11.74
C ALA A 189 2.41 -6.37 13.05
N TYR A 190 3.10 -6.79 14.10
CA TYR A 190 3.32 -6.00 15.30
C TYR A 190 4.76 -5.45 15.33
N GLY A 191 5.16 -4.92 14.22
CA GLY A 191 6.46 -4.33 13.92
C GLY A 191 6.57 -4.14 12.41
N ASP A 192 7.78 -3.95 11.89
CA ASP A 192 8.01 -3.88 10.46
C ASP A 192 7.94 -5.26 9.81
N GLY A 193 7.61 -5.27 8.53
CA GLY A 193 7.57 -6.46 7.70
C GLY A 193 7.12 -6.13 6.28
N GLY A 194 7.45 -7.00 5.35
CA GLY A 194 7.03 -6.94 3.97
C GLY A 194 7.12 -8.30 3.30
N ALA A 195 6.61 -8.38 2.09
CA ALA A 195 6.80 -9.54 1.22
C ALA A 195 6.91 -9.13 -0.24
N ILE A 196 7.59 -9.96 -1.00
CA ILE A 196 7.64 -9.91 -2.46
C ILE A 196 6.95 -11.17 -2.97
N VAL A 197 6.07 -11.03 -3.97
CA VAL A 197 5.43 -12.17 -4.62
C VAL A 197 5.69 -12.17 -6.11
N THR A 198 5.82 -13.37 -6.71
CA THR A 198 6.04 -13.53 -8.15
C THR A 198 5.66 -14.93 -8.61
N ASN A 199 5.39 -15.08 -9.90
CA ASN A 199 5.24 -16.38 -10.56
C ASN A 199 6.53 -16.88 -11.21
N ASP A 200 7.56 -16.03 -11.29
CA ASP A 200 8.85 -16.33 -11.91
C ASP A 200 9.84 -16.91 -10.89
N ALA A 201 10.28 -18.14 -11.12
CA ALA A 201 11.21 -18.83 -10.24
C ALA A 201 12.61 -18.16 -10.20
N GLN A 202 13.05 -17.54 -11.31
CA GLN A 202 14.35 -16.87 -11.36
C GLN A 202 14.30 -15.55 -10.54
N LEU A 203 13.20 -14.79 -10.62
CA LEU A 203 13.00 -13.61 -9.78
C LEU A 203 12.93 -14.00 -8.30
N ALA A 204 12.20 -15.06 -7.96
CA ALA A 204 12.10 -15.55 -6.59
C ALA A 204 13.48 -15.97 -6.03
N GLU A 205 14.29 -16.67 -6.82
CA GLU A 205 15.65 -17.05 -6.43
C GLU A 205 16.53 -15.81 -6.23
N ARG A 206 16.51 -14.84 -7.16
CA ARG A 206 17.27 -13.58 -7.01
C ARG A 206 16.90 -12.83 -5.76
N VAL A 207 15.61 -12.68 -5.46
CA VAL A 207 15.14 -12.03 -4.23
C VAL A 207 15.66 -12.78 -2.99
N ASN A 208 15.60 -14.12 -2.99
CA ASN A 208 16.12 -14.92 -1.87
C ASN A 208 17.62 -14.73 -1.64
N LEU A 209 18.41 -14.60 -2.70
CA LEU A 209 19.84 -14.27 -2.59
C LEU A 209 20.01 -12.84 -2.03
N LEU A 210 19.35 -11.87 -2.64
CA LEU A 210 19.49 -10.44 -2.30
C LEU A 210 19.12 -10.15 -0.85
N ARG A 211 18.05 -10.75 -0.30
CA ARG A 211 17.62 -10.53 1.10
C ARG A 211 18.59 -11.06 2.15
N GLN A 212 19.58 -11.86 1.75
CA GLN A 212 20.58 -12.50 2.60
C GLN A 212 22.01 -12.23 2.10
N TYR A 213 22.37 -10.97 1.85
CA TYR A 213 23.71 -10.56 1.44
C TYR A 213 24.20 -11.20 0.14
N GLY A 214 23.31 -11.75 -0.70
CA GLY A 214 23.67 -12.46 -1.92
C GLY A 214 24.23 -13.87 -1.68
N TRP A 215 23.91 -14.50 -0.55
CA TRP A 215 24.42 -15.83 -0.20
C TRP A 215 23.61 -16.95 -0.86
N ARG A 216 24.27 -17.75 -1.67
CA ARG A 216 23.80 -19.09 -2.01
C ARG A 216 24.27 -20.11 -0.97
N GLN A 217 25.49 -19.96 -0.51
CA GLN A 217 26.04 -20.66 0.64
C GLN A 217 26.28 -19.66 1.77
N ARG A 218 25.95 -20.02 3.00
CA ARG A 218 26.11 -19.13 4.16
C ARG A 218 27.54 -18.55 4.23
N TYR A 219 27.61 -17.22 4.39
CA TYR A 219 28.85 -16.41 4.44
C TYR A 219 29.61 -16.28 3.11
N VAL A 220 29.05 -16.80 1.97
CA VAL A 220 29.66 -16.66 0.65
C VAL A 220 28.71 -15.90 -0.26
N SER A 221 29.01 -14.60 -0.52
CA SER A 221 28.21 -13.77 -1.41
C SER A 221 28.57 -14.01 -2.87
N GLU A 222 27.60 -14.45 -3.70
CA GLU A 222 27.73 -14.53 -5.16
C GLU A 222 27.37 -13.20 -5.83
N THR A 223 26.53 -12.40 -5.16
CA THR A 223 26.15 -11.05 -5.60
C THR A 223 26.09 -10.12 -4.40
N LYS A 224 26.02 -8.81 -4.66
CA LYS A 224 25.79 -7.82 -3.60
C LYS A 224 24.34 -7.91 -3.18
N GLY A 225 24.07 -8.05 -1.90
CA GLY A 225 22.75 -8.06 -1.30
C GLY A 225 22.74 -7.34 0.03
N MET A 226 21.63 -7.41 0.74
CA MET A 226 21.43 -6.75 2.02
C MET A 226 20.83 -7.70 3.06
N ASN A 227 20.74 -7.27 4.30
CA ASN A 227 19.98 -7.94 5.34
C ASN A 227 18.53 -7.43 5.30
N SER A 228 17.61 -8.21 4.73
CA SER A 228 16.20 -7.91 4.70
C SER A 228 15.40 -9.20 4.89
N ARG A 229 14.89 -9.44 6.09
CA ARG A 229 14.21 -10.68 6.46
C ARG A 229 12.97 -10.37 7.29
N LEU A 230 11.91 -11.14 7.08
CA LEU A 230 10.77 -11.15 7.97
C LEU A 230 11.14 -11.98 9.22
N ASP A 231 10.90 -11.44 10.40
CA ASP A 231 11.13 -12.15 11.65
C ASP A 231 10.11 -13.27 11.89
N GLU A 232 10.54 -14.36 12.54
CA GLU A 232 9.65 -15.48 12.89
C GLU A 232 8.46 -15.03 13.75
N LEU A 233 8.67 -14.12 14.69
CA LEU A 233 7.58 -13.56 15.51
C LEU A 233 6.54 -12.85 14.65
N GLN A 234 7.00 -12.01 13.72
CA GLN A 234 6.09 -11.28 12.83
C GLN A 234 5.38 -12.24 11.86
N ALA A 235 6.09 -13.25 11.35
CA ALA A 235 5.49 -14.27 10.48
C ALA A 235 4.39 -15.06 11.21
N ALA A 236 4.63 -15.47 12.44
CA ALA A 236 3.64 -16.19 13.26
C ALA A 236 2.38 -15.34 13.50
N ILE A 237 2.55 -14.05 13.82
CA ILE A 237 1.46 -13.08 13.97
C ILE A 237 0.69 -12.90 12.67
N LEU A 238 1.40 -12.72 11.55
CA LEU A 238 0.81 -12.53 10.23
C LEU A 238 0.02 -13.77 9.77
N ARG A 239 0.46 -14.99 10.09
CA ARG A 239 -0.28 -16.23 9.82
C ARG A 239 -1.62 -16.27 10.56
N VAL A 240 -1.67 -15.82 11.81
CA VAL A 240 -2.94 -15.66 12.54
C VAL A 240 -3.83 -14.68 11.82
N LYS A 241 -3.33 -13.47 11.56
CA LYS A 241 -4.10 -12.36 10.96
C LYS A 241 -4.54 -12.63 9.54
N LEU A 242 -3.77 -13.39 8.76
CA LEU A 242 -4.12 -13.75 7.38
C LEU A 242 -5.45 -14.54 7.31
N ARG A 243 -5.73 -15.38 8.29
CA ARG A 243 -7.00 -16.13 8.37
C ARG A 243 -8.22 -15.23 8.58
N HIS A 244 -8.03 -14.05 9.17
CA HIS A 244 -9.10 -13.09 9.45
C HIS A 244 -9.22 -11.99 8.37
N LEU A 245 -8.27 -11.87 7.45
CA LEU A 245 -8.12 -10.73 6.53
C LEU A 245 -9.36 -10.48 5.67
N ASP A 246 -9.93 -11.51 5.08
CA ASP A 246 -11.10 -11.36 4.20
C ASP A 246 -12.34 -10.87 4.98
N ALA A 247 -12.54 -11.35 6.22
CA ALA A 247 -13.60 -10.88 7.11
C ALA A 247 -13.38 -9.40 7.51
N TRP A 248 -12.15 -9.01 7.82
CA TRP A 248 -11.82 -7.62 8.13
C TRP A 248 -11.99 -6.70 6.92
N ASN A 249 -11.62 -7.16 5.72
CA ASN A 249 -11.85 -6.40 4.50
C ASN A 249 -13.37 -6.25 4.21
N ALA A 250 -14.18 -7.28 4.46
CA ALA A 250 -15.63 -7.19 4.35
C ALA A 250 -16.21 -6.16 5.34
N ALA A 251 -15.74 -6.17 6.60
CA ALA A 251 -16.14 -5.21 7.61
C ALA A 251 -15.75 -3.76 7.24
N ARG A 252 -14.56 -3.55 6.66
CA ARG A 252 -14.15 -2.21 6.14
C ARG A 252 -15.05 -1.76 5.01
N ARG A 253 -15.39 -2.64 4.07
CA ARG A 253 -16.29 -2.33 2.95
C ARG A 253 -17.70 -1.96 3.41
N GLU A 254 -18.25 -2.64 4.42
CA GLU A 254 -19.54 -2.31 5.03
C GLU A 254 -19.54 -0.86 5.57
N ARG A 255 -18.53 -0.49 6.32
CA ARG A 255 -18.36 0.86 6.88
C ARG A 255 -18.14 1.91 5.81
N ALA A 256 -17.35 1.59 4.80
CA ALA A 256 -17.12 2.47 3.65
C ALA A 256 -18.41 2.72 2.84
N ALA A 257 -19.23 1.68 2.64
CA ALA A 257 -20.53 1.81 1.98
C ALA A 257 -21.46 2.75 2.77
N LEU A 258 -21.49 2.59 4.11
CA LEU A 258 -22.29 3.45 4.98
C LEU A 258 -21.81 4.92 4.94
N TYR A 259 -20.49 5.17 4.96
CA TYR A 259 -19.95 6.52 4.75
C TYR A 259 -20.40 7.10 3.42
N THR A 260 -20.23 6.34 2.32
CA THR A 260 -20.59 6.78 0.97
C THR A 260 -22.08 7.11 0.84
N GLU A 261 -22.94 6.33 1.53
CA GLU A 261 -24.39 6.60 1.60
C GLU A 261 -24.70 7.89 2.35
N LEU A 262 -24.00 8.17 3.44
CA LEU A 262 -24.36 9.27 4.37
C LEU A 262 -23.71 10.61 4.01
N LEU A 263 -22.51 10.64 3.45
CA LEU A 263 -21.77 11.87 3.18
C LEU A 263 -22.42 12.72 2.09
N ARG A 264 -22.49 14.05 2.30
CA ARG A 264 -23.17 15.01 1.41
C ARG A 264 -22.34 16.23 1.05
N THR A 265 -21.39 16.64 1.91
CA THR A 265 -20.68 17.91 1.80
C THR A 265 -19.24 17.77 1.30
N VAL A 266 -18.76 16.54 1.21
CA VAL A 266 -17.43 16.17 0.69
C VAL A 266 -17.56 15.16 -0.44
N THR A 267 -16.52 15.00 -1.28
CA THR A 267 -16.49 13.98 -2.32
C THR A 267 -15.95 12.67 -1.73
N PRO A 268 -16.77 11.61 -1.64
CA PRO A 268 -16.33 10.29 -1.18
C PRO A 268 -15.41 9.61 -2.21
N PRO A 269 -14.61 8.60 -1.81
CA PRO A 269 -13.85 7.79 -2.74
C PRO A 269 -14.76 7.02 -3.68
N ARG A 270 -14.38 6.94 -4.96
CA ARG A 270 -15.10 6.18 -5.98
C ARG A 270 -14.48 4.78 -6.11
N GLU A 271 -15.29 3.74 -5.87
CA GLU A 271 -14.89 2.37 -6.21
C GLU A 271 -15.04 2.16 -7.72
N MET A 272 -13.96 1.70 -8.35
CA MET A 272 -13.93 1.47 -9.80
C MET A 272 -14.52 0.10 -10.15
N ALA A 273 -15.31 0.05 -11.21
CA ALA A 273 -16.08 -1.16 -11.58
C ALA A 273 -15.22 -2.39 -11.96
N TYR A 274 -13.95 -2.18 -12.25
CA TYR A 274 -13.04 -3.26 -12.64
C TYR A 274 -12.42 -4.03 -11.45
N GLY A 275 -12.66 -3.61 -10.21
CA GLY A 275 -12.03 -4.24 -9.06
C GLY A 275 -12.86 -4.15 -7.78
N GLN A 276 -12.34 -4.78 -6.73
CA GLN A 276 -12.89 -4.68 -5.39
C GLN A 276 -11.92 -3.91 -4.50
N HIS A 277 -12.40 -2.79 -3.95
CA HIS A 277 -11.66 -1.94 -3.03
C HIS A 277 -11.68 -2.55 -1.62
N VAL A 278 -10.54 -2.65 -0.92
CA VAL A 278 -10.45 -3.15 0.46
C VAL A 278 -10.39 -2.04 1.50
N TYR A 279 -10.47 -0.80 1.08
CA TYR A 279 -10.51 0.39 1.93
C TYR A 279 -9.50 0.33 3.08
N HIS A 280 -8.21 0.27 2.71
CA HIS A 280 -7.14 0.51 3.69
C HIS A 280 -7.35 1.86 4.37
N LEU A 281 -7.70 2.86 3.59
CA LEU A 281 -8.11 4.18 4.04
C LEU A 281 -9.42 4.59 3.34
N TYR A 282 -10.26 5.34 4.06
CA TYR A 282 -11.42 6.03 3.48
C TYR A 282 -11.08 7.51 3.32
N VAL A 283 -10.74 7.91 2.10
CA VAL A 283 -10.19 9.23 1.79
C VAL A 283 -11.22 10.06 1.05
N VAL A 284 -11.66 11.14 1.67
CA VAL A 284 -12.58 12.12 1.07
C VAL A 284 -11.81 13.31 0.51
N GLN A 285 -12.41 14.03 -0.44
CA GLN A 285 -11.87 15.26 -1.00
C GLN A 285 -12.73 16.46 -0.62
N THR A 286 -12.09 17.55 -0.20
CA THR A 286 -12.73 18.83 0.08
C THR A 286 -11.73 19.97 -0.09
N PRO A 287 -12.13 21.11 -0.70
CA PRO A 287 -11.28 22.30 -0.76
C PRO A 287 -11.09 22.96 0.62
N HIS A 288 -11.88 22.57 1.62
CA HIS A 288 -11.88 23.11 2.98
C HIS A 288 -11.24 22.15 4.00
N ARG A 289 -10.16 21.46 3.60
CA ARG A 289 -9.50 20.42 4.39
C ARG A 289 -9.18 20.85 5.83
N GLU A 290 -8.55 21.99 6.02
CA GLU A 290 -8.09 22.44 7.34
C GLU A 290 -9.28 22.73 8.27
N SER A 291 -10.36 23.35 7.74
CA SER A 291 -11.59 23.59 8.47
C SER A 291 -12.27 22.29 8.87
N LEU A 292 -12.35 21.31 7.95
CA LEU A 292 -12.91 19.98 8.23
C LEU A 292 -12.14 19.26 9.35
N ILE A 293 -10.82 19.25 9.28
CA ILE A 293 -9.96 18.60 10.28
C ILE A 293 -10.17 19.28 11.66
N ALA A 294 -10.14 20.60 11.73
CA ALA A 294 -10.35 21.33 12.97
C ALA A 294 -11.74 21.06 13.58
N HIS A 295 -12.78 21.01 12.74
CA HIS A 295 -14.14 20.68 13.18
C HIS A 295 -14.23 19.27 13.74
N LEU A 296 -13.76 18.26 13.01
CA LEU A 296 -13.78 16.87 13.46
C LEU A 296 -12.98 16.68 14.75
N GLN A 297 -11.82 17.34 14.86
CA GLN A 297 -11.01 17.32 16.07
C GLN A 297 -11.75 17.90 17.26
N SER A 298 -12.51 19.01 17.09
CA SER A 298 -13.34 19.63 18.16
C SER A 298 -14.45 18.70 18.65
N ARG A 299 -14.89 17.75 17.80
CA ARG A 299 -15.86 16.70 18.13
C ARG A 299 -15.23 15.41 18.67
N GLY A 300 -13.91 15.42 18.91
CA GLY A 300 -13.17 14.23 19.38
C GLY A 300 -13.03 13.12 18.33
N ILE A 301 -13.06 13.47 17.05
CA ILE A 301 -12.91 12.56 15.92
C ILE A 301 -11.50 12.71 15.34
N GLY A 302 -10.73 11.61 15.34
CA GLY A 302 -9.39 11.56 14.77
C GLY A 302 -9.42 11.52 13.25
N THR A 303 -8.51 12.25 12.60
CA THR A 303 -8.31 12.25 11.14
C THR A 303 -6.83 12.17 10.81
N ALA A 304 -6.51 11.87 9.55
CA ALA A 304 -5.14 11.91 9.04
C ALA A 304 -5.10 12.40 7.58
N ILE A 305 -3.91 12.70 7.06
CA ILE A 305 -3.72 13.10 5.68
C ILE A 305 -2.72 12.14 5.01
N HIS A 306 -3.13 11.48 3.93
CA HIS A 306 -2.31 10.54 3.18
C HIS A 306 -2.29 10.90 1.69
N TYR A 307 -1.43 11.87 1.24
CA TYR A 307 -0.31 12.49 2.00
C TYR A 307 -0.40 14.02 1.88
N PRO A 308 0.17 14.81 2.81
CA PRO A 308 0.02 16.26 2.81
C PRO A 308 0.76 16.97 1.66
N LEU A 309 1.78 16.30 1.09
CA LEU A 309 2.55 16.73 -0.07
C LEU A 309 2.70 15.57 -1.03
N ALA A 310 2.49 15.80 -2.31
CA ALA A 310 2.89 14.87 -3.35
C ALA A 310 4.42 14.76 -3.42
N ILE A 311 4.94 13.67 -4.01
CA ILE A 311 6.39 13.40 -4.04
C ILE A 311 7.19 14.58 -4.62
N HIS A 312 6.76 15.15 -5.75
CA HIS A 312 7.47 16.25 -6.41
C HIS A 312 7.44 17.57 -5.62
N GLN A 313 6.56 17.70 -4.64
CA GLN A 313 6.48 18.87 -3.75
C GLN A 313 7.41 18.75 -2.53
N GLN A 314 8.03 17.60 -2.32
CA GLN A 314 8.92 17.35 -1.19
C GLN A 314 10.35 17.78 -1.53
N ALA A 315 11.00 18.53 -0.63
CA ALA A 315 12.33 19.06 -0.84
C ALA A 315 13.39 17.99 -1.19
N ALA A 316 13.26 16.78 -0.61
CA ALA A 316 14.15 15.65 -0.89
C ALA A 316 14.10 15.18 -2.35
N TYR A 317 13.04 15.47 -3.09
CA TYR A 317 12.82 15.04 -4.48
C TYR A 317 12.79 16.21 -5.49
N ALA A 318 13.26 17.38 -5.09
CA ALA A 318 13.38 18.54 -5.98
C ALA A 318 14.26 18.26 -7.21
N ASN A 319 15.23 17.32 -7.09
CA ASN A 319 16.08 16.86 -8.18
C ASN A 319 15.34 16.15 -9.31
N LEU A 320 14.10 15.70 -9.11
CA LEU A 320 13.26 15.14 -10.17
C LEU A 320 12.84 16.20 -11.20
N GLY A 321 12.82 17.49 -10.80
CA GLY A 321 12.63 18.63 -11.69
C GLY A 321 11.19 18.92 -12.10
N TYR A 322 10.19 18.36 -11.39
CA TYR A 322 8.77 18.64 -11.63
C TYR A 322 8.29 19.87 -10.87
N ARG A 323 7.39 20.63 -11.50
CA ARG A 323 6.63 21.73 -10.90
C ARG A 323 5.20 21.29 -10.64
N GLU A 324 4.43 22.06 -9.89
CA GLU A 324 3.01 21.74 -9.59
C GLU A 324 2.15 21.62 -10.86
N GLU A 325 2.41 22.47 -11.87
CA GLU A 325 1.69 22.47 -13.13
C GLU A 325 2.00 21.28 -14.04
N ASP A 326 3.11 20.58 -13.81
CA ASP A 326 3.45 19.36 -14.56
C ASP A 326 2.62 18.14 -14.07
N LEU A 327 2.13 18.18 -12.82
CA LEU A 327 1.37 17.12 -12.15
C LEU A 327 0.17 17.74 -11.40
N PRO A 328 -0.76 18.39 -12.12
CA PRO A 328 -1.77 19.26 -11.51
C PRO A 328 -2.79 18.52 -10.65
N VAL A 329 -3.15 17.28 -11.01
CA VAL A 329 -4.15 16.51 -10.27
C VAL A 329 -3.58 16.08 -8.92
N ALA A 330 -2.39 15.49 -8.88
CA ALA A 330 -1.75 15.09 -7.63
C ALA A 330 -1.46 16.29 -6.73
N SER A 331 -1.02 17.43 -7.31
CA SER A 331 -0.77 18.67 -6.57
C SER A 331 -2.03 19.21 -5.89
N ARG A 332 -3.18 19.15 -6.57
CA ARG A 332 -4.48 19.54 -6.02
C ARG A 332 -4.93 18.55 -4.94
N LEU A 333 -4.89 17.24 -5.21
CA LEU A 333 -5.29 16.20 -4.25
C LEU A 333 -4.51 16.31 -2.94
N ALA A 334 -3.20 16.58 -2.99
CA ALA A 334 -2.39 16.77 -1.79
C ALA A 334 -2.89 17.89 -0.86
N ARG A 335 -3.64 18.87 -1.40
CA ARG A 335 -4.28 19.97 -0.63
C ARG A 335 -5.69 19.64 -0.16
N GLU A 336 -6.39 18.70 -0.82
CA GLU A 336 -7.83 18.51 -0.66
C GLU A 336 -8.22 17.22 0.09
N ILE A 337 -7.32 16.24 0.24
CA ILE A 337 -7.65 14.93 0.80
C ILE A 337 -7.62 14.90 2.33
N VAL A 338 -8.59 14.18 2.91
CA VAL A 338 -8.68 13.84 4.35
C VAL A 338 -9.04 12.38 4.49
N SER A 339 -8.32 11.65 5.34
CA SER A 339 -8.68 10.28 5.71
C SER A 339 -9.57 10.28 6.95
N LEU A 340 -10.75 9.72 6.84
CA LEU A 340 -11.70 9.51 7.94
C LEU A 340 -11.39 8.20 8.68
N PRO A 341 -11.83 8.05 9.95
CA PRO A 341 -11.65 6.81 10.71
C PRO A 341 -12.24 5.61 9.97
N LEU A 342 -11.44 4.58 9.73
CA LEU A 342 -11.91 3.32 9.13
C LEU A 342 -11.03 2.14 9.55
N TYR A 343 -11.58 1.24 10.36
CA TYR A 343 -10.98 -0.03 10.75
C TYR A 343 -12.08 -1.07 11.01
N PRO A 344 -11.79 -2.37 11.00
CA PRO A 344 -12.82 -3.42 11.07
C PRO A 344 -13.71 -3.36 12.31
N GLU A 345 -13.15 -2.93 13.42
CA GLU A 345 -13.81 -2.88 14.73
C GLU A 345 -14.59 -1.56 14.97
N LEU A 346 -14.49 -0.58 14.07
CA LEU A 346 -15.21 0.69 14.22
C LEU A 346 -16.72 0.43 14.24
N ALA A 347 -17.43 0.88 15.28
CA ALA A 347 -18.87 0.69 15.39
C ALA A 347 -19.63 1.43 14.26
N LEU A 348 -20.71 0.86 13.75
CA LEU A 348 -21.51 1.53 12.70
C LEU A 348 -22.13 2.85 13.20
N ASP A 349 -22.42 2.96 14.50
CA ASP A 349 -22.89 4.20 15.09
C ASP A 349 -21.80 5.28 15.12
N ASP A 350 -20.52 4.89 15.31
CA ASP A 350 -19.40 5.82 15.18
C ASP A 350 -19.24 6.29 13.72
N VAL A 351 -19.43 5.41 12.74
CA VAL A 351 -19.47 5.80 11.30
C VAL A 351 -20.56 6.84 11.06
N ARG A 352 -21.77 6.65 11.62
CA ARG A 352 -22.87 7.61 11.53
C ARG A 352 -22.53 8.94 12.20
N ALA A 353 -21.92 8.90 13.39
CA ALA A 353 -21.51 10.09 14.13
C ALA A 353 -20.46 10.90 13.33
N VAL A 354 -19.45 10.22 12.75
CA VAL A 354 -18.44 10.87 11.89
C VAL A 354 -19.09 11.50 10.65
N ALA A 355 -19.97 10.76 9.95
CA ALA A 355 -20.64 11.27 8.76
C ALA A 355 -21.53 12.48 9.05
N ASN A 356 -22.25 12.47 10.18
CA ASN A 356 -23.05 13.61 10.64
C ASN A 356 -22.16 14.82 10.91
N ALA A 357 -21.05 14.65 11.64
CA ALA A 357 -20.10 15.73 11.92
C ALA A 357 -19.49 16.30 10.61
N VAL A 358 -19.17 15.47 9.63
CA VAL A 358 -18.72 15.95 8.30
C VAL A 358 -19.81 16.78 7.63
N ASN A 359 -21.05 16.33 7.66
CA ASN A 359 -22.18 16.98 7.01
C ASN A 359 -22.63 18.29 7.69
N GLU A 360 -22.21 18.55 8.95
CA GLU A 360 -22.44 19.85 9.62
C GLU A 360 -21.67 20.99 8.94
N MET A 361 -20.63 20.71 8.16
CA MET A 361 -19.97 21.73 7.34
C MET A 361 -20.79 22.03 6.09
N THR A 362 -20.91 23.31 5.77
CA THR A 362 -21.49 23.76 4.50
C THR A 362 -20.48 23.56 3.37
N LYS A 363 -20.97 23.50 2.11
CA LYS A 363 -20.10 23.42 0.92
C LYS A 363 -19.14 24.60 0.77
N ASP A 364 -19.45 25.72 1.39
CA ASP A 364 -18.63 26.94 1.38
C ASP A 364 -17.65 27.02 2.55
N GLY A 365 -17.50 25.93 3.33
CA GLY A 365 -16.55 25.83 4.44
C GLY A 365 -17.02 26.47 5.75
N GLY A 366 -18.26 26.95 5.83
CA GLY A 366 -18.92 27.36 7.06
C GLY A 366 -19.53 26.19 7.82
N TYR A 367 -20.11 26.45 8.99
CA TYR A 367 -20.85 25.44 9.77
C TYR A 367 -22.34 25.72 9.70
N LEU A 368 -23.16 24.68 9.64
CA LEU A 368 -24.57 24.79 9.90
C LEU A 368 -24.72 25.15 11.37
N VAL A 369 -25.19 26.37 11.64
CA VAL A 369 -25.56 26.80 13.01
C VAL A 369 -26.83 26.03 13.37
N SER A 370 -26.72 25.09 14.32
CA SER A 370 -27.84 24.32 14.87
C SER A 370 -28.73 25.19 15.75
#